data_1a9beef1cbb6a5e8ccb5885ee004b7e8
#
_entry.id   1a9beef1cbb6a5e8ccb5885ee004b7e8
#
_cell.length_a   1.000
_cell.length_b   1.000
_cell.length_c   1.000
_cell.angle_alpha   90.00
_cell.angle_beta   90.00
_cell.angle_gamma   90.00
#
_symmetry.space_group_name_H-M   'P 1'
#
loop_
_entity.id
_entity.type
_entity.pdbx_description
1 polymer ?
#
loop_
_entity_poly.entity_id
_entity_poly.type
_entity_poly.pdbx_seq_one_letter_code
_entity_poly.pdbx_strand_id
1 'polypeptide(L)'
;MSEVAPQSSLRRPRLVWTLLGAMVLVGLLPLVVSHYFLIGINRDSLETLEKKYLTRAAVSIATDIQTLLANNTQQLNTIAGSVLVMRRALPPDVDPFGYIARRQAITSYISPDSDLLALRILNSAGEGAEAKPAGLDRSILQEMDLVRAAATKGQAVTGTFQYVTAVNQPAVVIAVPVSDSGGVIGIVEGLVSLRRITQHIRDVGRGDVTAFVVDRNGRVLIHSEPSIDVQRPDFSSLKIVQEFAKAPVRLTESYDEKGVTMLGTVAPIGRPEWGVVVEKPERMAYASVTKMVSATKQWVSIALGLAIIAAIVFASGIARPIRMLAQRTREIAEGNYQQRLELKTHNEIGELAENFNSMSSAIEQAIAGLKKAAHENNLLFINSVRMLAAAIDAKDPYTRGHSERVARYSMAIGKNLSLPEKEMRDLRISALLHDVGKIGIDDRILRKPGALSDDEFEVMKQHPAKGAAIMSGVAQLIDIIPGMKYHHEKWSGGGYPDNLKEDQIPMQARIVAIADTFDAMTTNRPYQKAMEISYVVEKVKSFAGSRFDPRVVDAFVQAVKRGDIVIEEQVRGAA
;
A
#
# COMPACT_ATOMS: atom_id res chain seq x y z
N MET A 1 29.00 -4.39 35.44
CA MET A 1 27.72 -5.04 35.08
C MET A 1 26.65 -3.98 35.09
N SER A 2 26.35 -3.39 33.97
CA SER A 2 25.21 -2.48 33.76
C SER A 2 24.19 -3.23 32.91
N GLU A 3 23.08 -3.59 33.55
CA GLU A 3 21.90 -4.17 32.87
C GLU A 3 21.39 -3.18 31.84
N VAL A 4 21.53 -3.55 30.56
CA VAL A 4 20.84 -2.89 29.45
C VAL A 4 19.41 -3.42 29.46
N ALA A 5 18.45 -2.58 29.87
CA ALA A 5 17.04 -2.86 29.82
C ALA A 5 16.61 -3.31 28.40
N PRO A 6 15.71 -4.28 28.24
CA PRO A 6 15.23 -4.72 26.94
C PRO A 6 14.43 -3.59 26.28
N GLN A 7 14.99 -3.00 25.20
CA GLN A 7 14.24 -2.09 24.34
C GLN A 7 13.00 -2.81 23.81
N SER A 8 11.82 -2.29 24.18
CA SER A 8 10.53 -2.72 23.67
C SER A 8 10.60 -2.80 22.14
N SER A 9 10.48 -3.99 21.59
CA SER A 9 10.42 -4.23 20.15
C SER A 9 9.09 -3.71 19.63
N LEU A 10 8.99 -2.41 19.39
CA LEU A 10 7.98 -1.87 18.47
C LEU A 10 8.15 -2.65 17.16
N ARG A 11 7.18 -3.50 16.83
CA ARG A 11 7.13 -4.24 15.57
C ARG A 11 7.15 -3.20 14.45
N ARG A 12 8.32 -2.90 13.93
CA ARG A 12 8.47 -1.99 12.78
C ARG A 12 7.63 -2.55 11.64
N PRO A 13 6.68 -1.79 11.10
CA PRO A 13 5.87 -2.27 9.99
C PRO A 13 6.82 -2.69 8.87
N ARG A 14 6.55 -3.84 8.27
CA ARG A 14 7.41 -4.35 7.20
C ARG A 14 7.40 -3.32 6.07
N LEU A 15 8.56 -2.95 5.56
CA LEU A 15 8.76 -1.94 4.49
C LEU A 15 7.77 -2.11 3.33
N VAL A 16 7.44 -3.36 2.99
CA VAL A 16 6.43 -3.70 1.96
C VAL A 16 5.06 -3.13 2.30
N TRP A 17 4.60 -3.23 3.54
CA TRP A 17 3.28 -2.76 3.93
C TRP A 17 3.18 -1.24 4.04
N THR A 18 4.26 -0.57 4.45
CA THR A 18 4.32 0.90 4.47
C THR A 18 4.34 1.48 3.06
N LEU A 19 5.09 0.89 2.15
CA LEU A 19 5.16 1.32 0.75
C LEU A 19 3.86 0.98 -0.01
N LEU A 20 3.28 -0.19 0.23
CA LEU A 20 1.99 -0.58 -0.35
C LEU A 20 0.87 0.34 0.16
N GLY A 21 0.87 0.67 1.45
CA GLY A 21 -0.04 1.66 2.05
C GLY A 21 0.14 3.05 1.43
N ALA A 22 1.36 3.51 1.22
CA ALA A 22 1.65 4.78 0.58
C ALA A 22 1.20 4.80 -0.90
N MET A 23 1.44 3.75 -1.66
CA MET A 23 0.98 3.63 -3.07
C MET A 23 -0.54 3.60 -3.17
N VAL A 24 -1.23 2.89 -2.26
CA VAL A 24 -2.69 2.89 -2.19
C VAL A 24 -3.22 4.27 -1.81
N LEU A 25 -2.63 4.92 -0.81
CA LEU A 25 -3.07 6.22 -0.33
C LEU A 25 -2.85 7.32 -1.39
N VAL A 26 -1.72 7.35 -2.06
CA VAL A 26 -1.36 8.40 -3.02
C VAL A 26 -1.94 8.11 -4.41
N GLY A 27 -2.02 6.84 -4.82
CA GLY A 27 -2.46 6.47 -6.16
C GLY A 27 -3.95 6.13 -6.25
N LEU A 28 -4.46 5.29 -5.37
CA LEU A 28 -5.83 4.77 -5.46
C LEU A 28 -6.86 5.67 -4.77
N LEU A 29 -6.53 6.25 -3.62
CA LEU A 29 -7.47 7.08 -2.86
C LEU A 29 -7.95 8.30 -3.66
N PRO A 30 -7.08 9.10 -4.32
CA PRO A 30 -7.52 10.22 -5.16
C PRO A 30 -8.39 9.77 -6.34
N LEU A 31 -8.10 8.62 -6.96
CA LEU A 31 -8.90 8.05 -8.04
C LEU A 31 -10.29 7.64 -7.57
N VAL A 32 -10.42 7.00 -6.41
CA VAL A 32 -11.70 6.60 -5.83
C VAL A 32 -12.50 7.82 -5.42
N VAL A 33 -11.88 8.81 -4.77
CA VAL A 33 -12.53 10.07 -4.37
C VAL A 33 -12.98 10.86 -5.60
N SER A 34 -12.11 11.02 -6.60
CA SER A 34 -12.45 11.69 -7.86
C SER A 34 -13.58 10.97 -8.60
N HIS A 35 -13.56 9.63 -8.62
CA HIS A 35 -14.64 8.83 -9.21
C HIS A 35 -15.99 9.10 -8.55
N TYR A 36 -16.04 9.08 -7.21
CA TYR A 36 -17.28 9.31 -6.46
C TYR A 36 -17.83 10.73 -6.69
N PHE A 37 -16.98 11.74 -6.63
CA PHE A 37 -17.34 13.13 -6.90
C PHE A 37 -17.78 13.35 -8.35
N LEU A 38 -17.05 12.82 -9.31
CA LEU A 38 -17.34 13.01 -10.74
C LEU A 38 -18.67 12.37 -11.14
N ILE A 39 -18.97 11.17 -10.61
CA ILE A 39 -20.28 10.53 -10.86
C ILE A 39 -21.42 11.35 -10.25
N GLY A 40 -21.29 11.81 -9.02
CA GLY A 40 -22.32 12.64 -8.37
C GLY A 40 -22.61 13.91 -9.17
N ILE A 41 -21.60 14.71 -9.45
CA ILE A 41 -21.73 15.96 -10.19
C ILE A 41 -22.29 15.75 -11.61
N ASN A 42 -21.79 14.76 -12.33
CA ASN A 42 -22.25 14.50 -13.70
C ASN A 42 -23.68 13.93 -13.73
N ARG A 43 -24.06 13.11 -12.77
CA ARG A 43 -25.44 12.60 -12.65
C ARG A 43 -26.42 13.74 -12.45
N ASP A 44 -26.18 14.61 -11.46
CA ASP A 44 -27.07 15.73 -11.15
C ASP A 44 -27.13 16.75 -12.32
N SER A 45 -26.01 16.96 -13.00
CA SER A 45 -25.94 17.84 -14.17
C SER A 45 -26.73 17.27 -15.35
N LEU A 46 -26.58 15.98 -15.66
CA LEU A 46 -27.31 15.32 -16.75
C LEU A 46 -28.81 15.22 -16.44
N GLU A 47 -29.19 14.92 -15.21
CA GLU A 47 -30.59 14.94 -14.76
C GLU A 47 -31.21 16.31 -14.94
N THR A 48 -30.49 17.37 -14.55
CA THR A 48 -30.92 18.75 -14.75
C THR A 48 -31.04 19.11 -16.23
N LEU A 49 -30.11 18.65 -17.06
CA LEU A 49 -30.16 18.92 -18.51
C LEU A 49 -31.35 18.23 -19.19
N GLU A 50 -31.64 16.98 -18.87
CA GLU A 50 -32.80 16.27 -19.42
C GLU A 50 -34.12 16.93 -18.99
N LYS A 51 -34.28 17.29 -17.72
CA LYS A 51 -35.45 18.05 -17.22
C LYS A 51 -35.60 19.38 -17.95
N LYS A 52 -34.50 20.12 -18.17
CA LYS A 52 -34.53 21.37 -18.94
C LYS A 52 -34.89 21.14 -20.41
N TYR A 53 -34.37 20.08 -21.02
CA TYR A 53 -34.68 19.75 -22.41
C TYR A 53 -36.19 19.48 -22.59
N LEU A 54 -36.77 18.56 -21.78
CA LEU A 54 -38.19 18.23 -21.83
C LEU A 54 -39.05 19.47 -21.55
N THR A 55 -38.66 20.29 -20.56
CA THR A 55 -39.34 21.53 -20.22
C THR A 55 -39.32 22.51 -21.39
N ARG A 56 -38.19 22.72 -22.05
CA ARG A 56 -38.07 23.62 -23.21
C ARG A 56 -38.91 23.12 -24.37
N ALA A 57 -38.91 21.81 -24.65
CA ALA A 57 -39.73 21.24 -25.70
C ALA A 57 -41.22 21.43 -25.44
N ALA A 58 -41.70 21.14 -24.22
CA ALA A 58 -43.08 21.33 -23.85
C ALA A 58 -43.51 22.80 -23.95
N VAL A 59 -42.68 23.72 -23.44
CA VAL A 59 -42.94 25.17 -23.50
C VAL A 59 -42.92 25.69 -24.93
N SER A 60 -42.01 25.19 -25.80
CA SER A 60 -41.97 25.60 -27.21
C SER A 60 -43.28 25.24 -27.91
N ILE A 61 -43.74 23.98 -27.79
CA ILE A 61 -45.02 23.55 -28.37
C ILE A 61 -46.19 24.35 -27.82
N ALA A 62 -46.24 24.59 -26.49
CA ALA A 62 -47.29 25.36 -25.85
C ALA A 62 -47.34 26.82 -26.37
N THR A 63 -46.16 27.42 -26.56
CA THR A 63 -46.03 28.79 -27.10
C THR A 63 -46.47 28.84 -28.55
N ASP A 64 -46.13 27.84 -29.36
CA ASP A 64 -46.56 27.77 -30.77
C ASP A 64 -48.07 27.63 -30.91
N ILE A 65 -48.71 26.82 -30.07
CA ILE A 65 -50.17 26.70 -30.02
C ILE A 65 -50.80 28.07 -29.60
N GLN A 66 -50.28 28.70 -28.55
CA GLN A 66 -50.78 30.02 -28.11
C GLN A 66 -50.65 31.06 -29.24
N THR A 67 -49.50 31.07 -29.92
CA THR A 67 -49.23 32.02 -31.00
C THR A 67 -50.15 31.78 -32.18
N LEU A 68 -50.37 30.52 -32.54
CA LEU A 68 -51.30 30.14 -33.62
C LEU A 68 -52.73 30.60 -33.32
N LEU A 69 -53.21 30.31 -32.11
CA LEU A 69 -54.54 30.70 -31.67
C LEU A 69 -54.70 32.23 -31.60
N ALA A 70 -53.72 32.94 -31.06
CA ALA A 70 -53.70 34.39 -30.95
C ALA A 70 -53.71 35.06 -32.36
N ASN A 71 -52.86 34.61 -33.27
CA ASN A 71 -52.76 35.15 -34.61
C ASN A 71 -54.09 34.96 -35.39
N ASN A 72 -54.65 33.75 -35.30
CA ASN A 72 -55.95 33.49 -35.98
C ASN A 72 -57.10 34.28 -35.33
N THR A 73 -57.10 34.43 -33.99
CA THR A 73 -58.10 35.30 -33.30
C THR A 73 -57.97 36.74 -33.76
N GLN A 74 -56.72 37.24 -33.90
CA GLN A 74 -56.51 38.60 -34.42
C GLN A 74 -56.91 38.73 -35.89
N GLN A 75 -56.67 37.74 -36.73
CA GLN A 75 -57.11 37.73 -38.11
C GLN A 75 -58.66 37.78 -38.20
N LEU A 76 -59.38 37.02 -37.38
CA LEU A 76 -60.84 37.04 -37.31
C LEU A 76 -61.34 38.34 -36.78
N ASN A 77 -60.70 38.98 -35.81
CA ASN A 77 -61.00 40.31 -35.33
C ASN A 77 -60.87 41.39 -36.44
N THR A 78 -59.82 41.23 -37.29
CA THR A 78 -59.66 42.16 -38.42
C THR A 78 -60.81 42.02 -39.43
N ILE A 79 -61.26 40.78 -39.68
CA ILE A 79 -62.41 40.51 -40.52
C ILE A 79 -63.67 41.11 -39.88
N ALA A 80 -63.88 40.91 -38.59
CA ALA A 80 -64.98 41.48 -37.83
C ALA A 80 -64.99 43.01 -37.92
N GLY A 81 -63.83 43.65 -37.77
CA GLY A 81 -63.67 45.09 -37.97
C GLY A 81 -64.02 45.54 -39.39
N SER A 82 -63.68 44.76 -40.40
CA SER A 82 -64.00 45.07 -41.80
C SER A 82 -65.54 45.04 -42.02
N VAL A 83 -66.23 44.08 -41.40
CA VAL A 83 -67.70 44.01 -41.44
C VAL A 83 -68.31 45.28 -40.83
N LEU A 84 -67.82 45.83 -39.73
CA LEU A 84 -68.28 47.07 -39.11
C LEU A 84 -68.01 48.27 -39.99
N VAL A 85 -66.87 48.36 -40.63
CA VAL A 85 -66.61 49.47 -41.59
C VAL A 85 -67.59 49.42 -42.75
N MET A 86 -67.80 48.18 -43.28
CA MET A 86 -68.74 47.97 -44.36
C MET A 86 -70.16 48.36 -43.95
N ARG A 87 -70.62 48.00 -42.77
CA ARG A 87 -71.92 48.40 -42.22
C ARG A 87 -72.10 49.92 -42.22
N ARG A 88 -71.08 50.66 -41.84
CA ARG A 88 -71.13 52.14 -41.85
C ARG A 88 -71.14 52.75 -43.25
N ALA A 89 -70.63 52.05 -44.22
CA ALA A 89 -70.53 52.51 -45.60
C ALA A 89 -71.79 52.13 -46.45
N LEU A 90 -72.55 51.12 -46.03
CA LEU A 90 -73.76 50.68 -46.71
C LEU A 90 -75.00 51.51 -46.30
N PRO A 91 -76.03 51.63 -47.16
CA PRO A 91 -77.32 52.16 -46.82
C PRO A 91 -77.94 51.46 -45.61
N PRO A 92 -78.72 52.16 -44.74
CA PRO A 92 -79.27 51.62 -43.48
C PRO A 92 -80.16 50.36 -43.66
N ASP A 93 -80.75 50.19 -44.84
CA ASP A 93 -81.62 49.07 -45.24
C ASP A 93 -80.85 47.86 -45.78
N VAL A 94 -79.53 47.98 -45.98
CA VAL A 94 -78.73 46.89 -46.53
C VAL A 94 -78.01 46.15 -45.37
N ASP A 95 -78.34 44.87 -45.19
CA ASP A 95 -77.67 44.01 -44.27
C ASP A 95 -76.26 43.72 -44.78
N PRO A 96 -75.19 44.09 -44.02
CA PRO A 96 -73.81 43.86 -44.40
C PRO A 96 -73.45 42.35 -44.55
N PHE A 97 -74.09 41.50 -43.74
CA PHE A 97 -73.85 40.04 -43.77
C PHE A 97 -74.44 39.42 -45.05
N GLY A 98 -75.64 39.76 -45.45
CA GLY A 98 -76.23 39.32 -46.73
C GLY A 98 -75.52 39.93 -47.94
N TYR A 99 -74.96 41.13 -47.83
CA TYR A 99 -74.14 41.74 -48.87
C TYR A 99 -72.84 40.95 -49.11
N ILE A 100 -72.12 40.56 -48.05
CA ILE A 100 -70.89 39.76 -48.11
C ILE A 100 -71.24 38.41 -48.71
N ALA A 101 -72.33 37.77 -48.32
CA ALA A 101 -72.77 36.47 -48.84
C ALA A 101 -73.02 36.52 -50.38
N ARG A 102 -73.64 37.56 -50.90
CA ARG A 102 -73.88 37.68 -52.34
C ARG A 102 -72.64 37.88 -53.20
N ARG A 103 -71.56 38.47 -52.63
CA ARG A 103 -70.34 38.74 -53.37
C ARG A 103 -69.31 37.63 -53.28
N GLN A 104 -69.57 36.55 -52.53
CA GLN A 104 -68.60 35.44 -52.30
C GLN A 104 -67.19 35.94 -51.87
N ALA A 105 -67.10 37.12 -51.24
CA ALA A 105 -65.88 37.81 -50.91
C ALA A 105 -65.02 37.11 -49.86
N ILE A 106 -65.55 36.03 -49.24
CA ILE A 106 -64.88 35.32 -48.15
C ILE A 106 -64.03 34.19 -48.62
N THR A 107 -64.14 33.70 -49.86
CA THR A 107 -63.34 32.61 -50.38
C THR A 107 -61.86 32.97 -50.50
N SER A 108 -61.56 34.29 -50.62
CA SER A 108 -60.16 34.74 -50.69
C SER A 108 -59.40 34.63 -49.36
N TYR A 109 -60.11 34.49 -48.25
CA TYR A 109 -59.52 34.29 -46.93
C TYR A 109 -59.12 32.83 -46.66
N ILE A 110 -59.64 31.91 -47.48
CA ILE A 110 -59.30 30.49 -47.40
C ILE A 110 -58.40 30.12 -48.57
N SER A 111 -57.10 30.07 -48.33
CA SER A 111 -56.13 29.63 -49.32
C SER A 111 -55.52 28.30 -48.85
N PRO A 112 -54.92 27.50 -49.76
CA PRO A 112 -54.26 26.25 -49.39
C PRO A 112 -53.15 26.41 -48.31
N ASP A 113 -52.54 27.60 -48.22
CA ASP A 113 -51.49 27.92 -47.27
C ASP A 113 -52.02 28.62 -45.99
N SER A 114 -53.35 28.91 -45.94
CA SER A 114 -54.01 29.48 -44.77
C SER A 114 -54.23 28.44 -43.67
N ASP A 115 -54.09 28.83 -42.42
CA ASP A 115 -54.50 27.99 -41.30
C ASP A 115 -56.03 27.94 -41.12
N LEU A 116 -56.79 28.77 -41.86
CA LEU A 116 -58.26 28.74 -41.88
C LEU A 116 -58.80 27.72 -42.83
N LEU A 117 -59.52 26.70 -42.32
CA LEU A 117 -60.20 25.64 -43.10
C LEU A 117 -61.62 26.04 -43.47
N ALA A 118 -62.30 26.80 -42.66
CA ALA A 118 -63.61 27.33 -42.88
C ALA A 118 -63.75 28.74 -42.26
N LEU A 119 -64.59 29.56 -42.87
CA LEU A 119 -64.90 30.89 -42.37
C LEU A 119 -66.44 31.13 -42.54
N ARG A 120 -67.03 31.55 -41.44
CA ARG A 120 -68.46 31.97 -41.42
C ARG A 120 -68.57 33.41 -40.88
N ILE A 121 -69.32 34.25 -41.58
CA ILE A 121 -69.61 35.61 -41.16
C ILE A 121 -71.08 35.71 -41.09
N LEU A 122 -71.64 35.70 -39.86
CA LEU A 122 -73.09 35.53 -39.63
C LEU A 122 -73.62 36.68 -38.81
N ASN A 123 -74.90 37.11 -39.08
CA ASN A 123 -75.66 38.03 -38.26
C ASN A 123 -76.16 37.35 -36.96
N SER A 124 -76.83 38.07 -36.10
CA SER A 124 -77.39 37.54 -34.85
C SER A 124 -78.46 36.46 -35.07
N ALA A 125 -79.11 36.39 -36.26
CA ALA A 125 -80.01 35.32 -36.64
C ALA A 125 -79.30 34.05 -37.19
N GLY A 126 -77.98 34.09 -37.43
CA GLY A 126 -77.26 33.02 -38.01
C GLY A 126 -77.23 32.98 -39.54
N GLU A 127 -77.65 34.07 -40.16
CA GLU A 127 -77.62 34.18 -41.61
C GLU A 127 -76.43 35.01 -42.08
N GLY A 128 -75.86 34.66 -43.22
CA GLY A 128 -74.70 35.39 -43.74
C GLY A 128 -73.88 34.56 -44.77
N ALA A 129 -72.59 34.81 -44.80
CA ALA A 129 -71.70 34.22 -45.74
C ALA A 129 -70.92 33.05 -45.08
N GLU A 130 -70.75 31.97 -45.81
CA GLU A 130 -69.89 30.83 -45.38
C GLU A 130 -69.01 30.34 -46.52
N ALA A 131 -67.78 30.02 -46.15
CA ALA A 131 -66.85 29.28 -47.00
C ALA A 131 -66.34 28.10 -46.20
N LYS A 132 -66.53 26.88 -46.67
CA LYS A 132 -66.19 25.66 -45.97
C LYS A 132 -65.84 24.56 -46.94
N PRO A 133 -65.03 23.54 -46.55
CA PRO A 133 -64.81 22.34 -47.36
C PRO A 133 -66.12 21.56 -47.60
N ALA A 134 -66.24 20.92 -48.73
CA ALA A 134 -67.36 20.01 -48.99
C ALA A 134 -67.25 18.80 -48.03
N GLY A 135 -68.41 18.38 -47.47
CA GLY A 135 -68.45 17.19 -46.60
C GLY A 135 -67.99 17.44 -45.15
N LEU A 136 -68.08 18.68 -44.67
CA LEU A 136 -67.76 18.98 -43.27
C LEU A 136 -68.71 18.23 -42.33
N ASP A 137 -68.15 17.60 -41.28
CA ASP A 137 -68.89 16.74 -40.36
C ASP A 137 -69.94 17.52 -39.56
N ARG A 138 -71.06 16.87 -39.27
CA ARG A 138 -72.13 17.47 -38.45
C ARG A 138 -71.66 17.91 -37.06
N SER A 139 -70.77 17.13 -36.47
CA SER A 139 -70.18 17.43 -35.15
C SER A 139 -69.45 18.78 -35.13
N ILE A 140 -68.72 19.07 -36.21
CA ILE A 140 -67.97 20.31 -36.38
C ILE A 140 -68.93 21.50 -36.54
N LEU A 141 -69.97 21.30 -37.31
CA LEU A 141 -71.03 22.34 -37.47
C LEU A 141 -71.73 22.64 -36.14
N GLN A 142 -72.03 21.60 -35.36
CA GLN A 142 -72.58 21.75 -34.00
C GLN A 142 -71.60 22.47 -33.07
N GLU A 143 -70.32 22.16 -33.09
CA GLU A 143 -69.30 22.84 -32.34
C GLU A 143 -69.22 24.33 -32.74
N MET A 144 -69.26 24.64 -34.05
CA MET A 144 -69.28 26.02 -34.53
C MET A 144 -70.49 26.78 -33.98
N ASP A 145 -71.65 26.13 -33.99
CA ASP A 145 -72.88 26.77 -33.44
C ASP A 145 -72.78 26.95 -31.91
N LEU A 146 -72.17 26.05 -31.17
CA LEU A 146 -71.93 26.20 -29.72
C LEU A 146 -71.01 27.38 -29.39
N VAL A 147 -69.85 27.41 -30.12
CA VAL A 147 -68.83 28.44 -29.95
C VAL A 147 -69.38 29.80 -30.32
N ARG A 148 -70.21 29.89 -31.41
CA ARG A 148 -70.96 31.06 -31.80
C ARG A 148 -71.84 31.54 -30.68
N ALA A 149 -72.70 30.68 -30.12
CA ALA A 149 -73.61 31.05 -29.02
C ALA A 149 -72.81 31.53 -27.80
N ALA A 150 -71.65 31.00 -27.53
CA ALA A 150 -70.81 31.53 -26.43
C ALA A 150 -70.21 32.90 -26.74
N ALA A 151 -69.83 33.18 -27.99
CA ALA A 151 -69.30 34.50 -28.42
C ALA A 151 -70.30 35.63 -28.42
N THR A 152 -71.62 35.35 -28.41
CA THR A 152 -72.65 36.35 -28.28
C THR A 152 -72.57 37.17 -26.96
N LYS A 153 -71.78 36.68 -25.96
CA LYS A 153 -71.48 37.38 -24.72
C LYS A 153 -70.47 38.53 -24.89
N GLY A 154 -70.01 38.79 -26.09
CA GLY A 154 -69.14 39.91 -26.44
C GLY A 154 -67.64 39.63 -26.28
N GLN A 155 -67.21 38.35 -26.13
CA GLN A 155 -65.82 37.96 -26.04
C GLN A 155 -65.48 36.91 -27.12
N ALA A 156 -64.22 36.92 -27.59
CA ALA A 156 -63.71 35.85 -28.43
C ALA A 156 -63.74 34.55 -27.68
N VAL A 157 -64.17 33.47 -28.32
CA VAL A 157 -64.27 32.13 -27.74
C VAL A 157 -63.50 31.13 -28.62
N THR A 158 -62.66 30.30 -28.00
CA THR A 158 -62.07 29.19 -28.64
C THR A 158 -62.78 27.90 -28.20
N GLY A 159 -63.25 27.13 -29.16
CA GLY A 159 -64.00 25.89 -28.95
C GLY A 159 -63.11 24.69 -28.59
N THR A 160 -63.74 23.55 -28.62
CA THR A 160 -63.04 22.29 -28.34
C THR A 160 -62.27 21.80 -29.58
N PHE A 161 -61.30 20.93 -29.34
CA PHE A 161 -60.55 20.26 -30.40
C PHE A 161 -61.47 19.38 -31.25
N GLN A 162 -61.35 19.49 -32.58
CA GLN A 162 -62.10 18.70 -33.53
C GLN A 162 -61.16 18.04 -34.55
N TYR A 163 -61.50 16.86 -35.04
CA TYR A 163 -60.80 16.22 -36.16
C TYR A 163 -61.68 16.34 -37.39
N VAL A 164 -61.21 17.00 -38.41
CA VAL A 164 -61.93 17.25 -39.64
C VAL A 164 -61.65 16.15 -40.64
N THR A 165 -62.55 15.15 -40.74
CA THR A 165 -62.41 14.01 -41.61
C THR A 165 -62.34 14.40 -43.09
N ALA A 166 -63.07 15.41 -43.50
CA ALA A 166 -63.10 15.91 -44.89
C ALA A 166 -61.72 16.36 -45.41
N VAL A 167 -60.83 16.85 -44.53
CA VAL A 167 -59.48 17.34 -44.85
C VAL A 167 -58.39 16.57 -44.10
N ASN A 168 -58.77 15.53 -43.35
CA ASN A 168 -57.90 14.63 -42.60
C ASN A 168 -56.89 15.38 -41.71
N GLN A 169 -57.35 16.33 -40.91
CA GLN A 169 -56.49 17.10 -40.02
C GLN A 169 -57.23 17.62 -38.77
N PRO A 170 -56.50 17.83 -37.67
CA PRO A 170 -57.06 18.41 -36.47
C PRO A 170 -57.32 19.93 -36.66
N ALA A 171 -58.34 20.40 -36.01
CA ALA A 171 -58.74 21.81 -36.05
C ALA A 171 -59.42 22.25 -34.77
N VAL A 172 -59.54 23.54 -34.60
CA VAL A 172 -60.27 24.18 -33.50
C VAL A 172 -61.15 25.34 -34.04
N VAL A 173 -62.32 25.50 -33.48
CA VAL A 173 -63.21 26.60 -33.84
C VAL A 173 -62.83 27.83 -32.99
N ILE A 174 -62.72 28.97 -33.65
CA ILE A 174 -62.59 30.28 -32.98
C ILE A 174 -63.71 31.17 -33.45
N ALA A 175 -64.47 31.81 -32.52
CA ALA A 175 -65.50 32.76 -32.84
C ALA A 175 -65.17 34.10 -32.19
N VAL A 176 -65.38 35.15 -32.96
CA VAL A 176 -65.11 36.54 -32.56
C VAL A 176 -66.36 37.35 -32.77
N PRO A 177 -66.84 38.08 -31.77
CA PRO A 177 -68.05 38.93 -31.91
C PRO A 177 -67.78 40.13 -32.79
N VAL A 178 -68.77 40.48 -33.63
CA VAL A 178 -68.86 41.73 -34.34
C VAL A 178 -69.72 42.63 -33.47
N SER A 179 -69.14 43.59 -32.74
CA SER A 179 -69.84 44.45 -31.76
C SER A 179 -69.87 45.91 -32.20
N ASP A 180 -71.03 46.51 -32.13
CA ASP A 180 -71.26 47.92 -32.35
C ASP A 180 -71.67 48.59 -31.02
N SER A 181 -71.97 49.91 -31.00
CA SER A 181 -72.41 50.66 -29.85
C SER A 181 -73.66 50.10 -29.17
N GLY A 182 -74.48 49.34 -29.85
CA GLY A 182 -75.69 48.66 -29.36
C GLY A 182 -75.50 47.18 -28.93
N GLY A 183 -74.29 46.63 -28.94
CA GLY A 183 -74.04 45.22 -28.61
C GLY A 183 -73.51 44.38 -29.74
N VAL A 184 -73.57 43.05 -29.61
CA VAL A 184 -73.13 42.10 -30.62
C VAL A 184 -74.15 42.00 -31.75
N ILE A 185 -73.72 42.32 -32.94
CA ILE A 185 -74.61 42.36 -34.16
C ILE A 185 -74.35 41.13 -35.06
N GLY A 186 -73.29 40.40 -34.86
CA GLY A 186 -72.93 39.23 -35.60
C GLY A 186 -71.67 38.57 -35.05
N ILE A 187 -71.30 37.51 -35.67
CA ILE A 187 -70.13 36.67 -35.28
C ILE A 187 -69.33 36.30 -36.52
N VAL A 188 -68.01 36.39 -36.40
CA VAL A 188 -67.04 35.79 -37.35
C VAL A 188 -66.46 34.51 -36.73
N GLU A 189 -66.66 33.40 -37.40
CA GLU A 189 -66.21 32.10 -36.97
C GLU A 189 -65.18 31.58 -37.96
N GLY A 190 -64.04 31.05 -37.39
CA GLY A 190 -63.04 30.39 -38.17
C GLY A 190 -62.79 28.96 -37.67
N LEU A 191 -62.69 28.01 -38.58
CA LEU A 191 -62.18 26.69 -38.28
C LEU A 191 -60.68 26.69 -38.58
N VAL A 192 -59.84 26.65 -37.52
CA VAL A 192 -58.38 26.82 -37.60
C VAL A 192 -57.70 25.46 -37.58
N SER A 193 -56.88 25.19 -38.56
CA SER A 193 -56.08 23.98 -38.69
C SER A 193 -54.97 23.95 -37.64
N LEU A 194 -54.79 22.79 -37.00
CA LEU A 194 -53.69 22.50 -36.09
C LEU A 194 -52.59 21.65 -36.77
N ARG A 195 -52.60 21.58 -38.10
CA ARG A 195 -51.66 20.75 -38.85
C ARG A 195 -50.21 21.08 -38.56
N ARG A 196 -49.84 22.35 -38.48
CA ARG A 196 -48.47 22.78 -38.17
C ARG A 196 -48.05 22.36 -36.75
N ILE A 197 -48.96 22.46 -35.79
CA ILE A 197 -48.74 22.03 -34.42
C ILE A 197 -48.55 20.50 -34.35
N THR A 198 -49.42 19.74 -35.05
CA THR A 198 -49.31 18.29 -35.12
C THR A 198 -47.96 17.86 -35.71
N GLN A 199 -47.50 18.56 -36.75
CA GLN A 199 -46.17 18.28 -37.32
C GLN A 199 -45.07 18.57 -36.34
N HIS A 200 -45.11 19.71 -35.65
CA HIS A 200 -44.12 20.05 -34.62
C HIS A 200 -44.08 19.05 -33.46
N ILE A 201 -45.25 18.59 -32.98
CA ILE A 201 -45.38 17.57 -31.95
C ILE A 201 -44.75 16.25 -32.43
N ARG A 202 -44.98 15.86 -33.68
CA ARG A 202 -44.37 14.67 -34.29
C ARG A 202 -42.86 14.80 -34.46
N ASP A 203 -42.37 15.98 -34.81
CA ASP A 203 -40.94 16.25 -34.95
C ASP A 203 -40.21 16.20 -33.60
N VAL A 204 -40.81 16.76 -32.53
CA VAL A 204 -40.31 16.65 -31.16
C VAL A 204 -40.38 15.20 -30.66
N GLY A 205 -41.46 14.50 -30.99
CA GLY A 205 -41.70 13.11 -30.57
C GLY A 205 -40.91 12.06 -31.40
N ARG A 206 -39.84 12.44 -32.10
CA ARG A 206 -38.94 11.50 -32.76
C ARG A 206 -37.97 10.86 -31.81
N GLY A 207 -37.74 9.59 -31.97
CA GLY A 207 -36.81 8.81 -31.16
C GLY A 207 -37.39 8.37 -29.82
N ASP A 208 -36.73 8.75 -28.71
CA ASP A 208 -37.09 8.28 -27.37
C ASP A 208 -38.05 9.21 -26.62
N VAL A 209 -38.49 10.28 -27.26
CA VAL A 209 -39.39 11.32 -26.68
C VAL A 209 -40.80 11.10 -27.20
N THR A 210 -41.78 11.16 -26.30
CA THR A 210 -43.20 11.22 -26.64
C THR A 210 -43.73 12.61 -26.33
N ALA A 211 -44.51 13.19 -27.24
CA ALA A 211 -45.11 14.47 -27.03
C ALA A 211 -46.62 14.40 -27.36
N PHE A 212 -47.46 14.96 -26.51
CA PHE A 212 -48.88 15.00 -26.71
C PHE A 212 -49.56 16.21 -26.06
N VAL A 213 -50.75 16.53 -26.49
CA VAL A 213 -51.60 17.58 -25.96
C VAL A 213 -52.84 16.95 -25.36
N VAL A 214 -53.17 17.34 -24.13
CA VAL A 214 -54.39 16.90 -23.44
C VAL A 214 -55.27 18.09 -23.06
N ASP A 215 -56.57 17.85 -22.97
CA ASP A 215 -57.49 18.74 -22.34
C ASP A 215 -57.48 18.60 -20.78
N ARG A 216 -58.23 19.42 -20.07
CA ARG A 216 -58.34 19.37 -18.61
C ARG A 216 -58.94 18.07 -18.06
N ASN A 217 -59.67 17.33 -18.89
CA ASN A 217 -60.25 16.01 -18.54
C ASN A 217 -59.31 14.85 -18.82
N GLY A 218 -58.10 15.10 -19.34
CA GLY A 218 -57.12 14.07 -19.69
C GLY A 218 -57.35 13.42 -21.05
N ARG A 219 -58.26 13.94 -21.86
CA ARG A 219 -58.45 13.41 -23.23
C ARG A 219 -57.33 13.87 -24.14
N VAL A 220 -56.71 12.95 -24.86
CA VAL A 220 -55.65 13.25 -25.85
C VAL A 220 -56.22 13.98 -27.04
N LEU A 221 -55.70 15.15 -27.36
CA LEU A 221 -56.06 15.99 -28.49
C LEU A 221 -55.15 15.73 -29.69
N ILE A 222 -53.85 15.75 -29.48
CA ILE A 222 -52.81 15.50 -30.48
C ILE A 222 -51.74 14.62 -29.83
N HIS A 223 -51.23 13.67 -30.58
CA HIS A 223 -50.16 12.78 -30.11
C HIS A 223 -49.06 12.65 -31.17
N SER A 224 -47.80 12.54 -30.71
CA SER A 224 -46.66 12.34 -31.64
C SER A 224 -46.75 11.04 -32.42
N GLU A 225 -47.31 9.98 -31.82
CA GLU A 225 -47.54 8.70 -32.48
C GLU A 225 -48.92 8.73 -33.21
N PRO A 226 -48.91 8.55 -34.55
CA PRO A 226 -50.14 8.64 -35.35
C PRO A 226 -51.25 7.64 -34.98
N SER A 227 -50.86 6.45 -34.51
CA SER A 227 -51.83 5.41 -34.11
C SER A 227 -52.66 5.83 -32.89
N ILE A 228 -52.04 6.52 -31.93
CA ILE A 228 -52.67 7.04 -30.72
C ILE A 228 -53.50 8.29 -31.06
N ASP A 229 -53.00 9.14 -31.95
CA ASP A 229 -53.68 10.35 -32.41
C ASP A 229 -55.11 10.07 -32.97
N VAL A 230 -55.26 8.93 -33.66
CA VAL A 230 -56.55 8.48 -34.18
C VAL A 230 -57.46 7.90 -33.09
N GLN A 231 -56.93 7.15 -32.14
CA GLN A 231 -57.69 6.46 -31.09
C GLN A 231 -58.16 7.37 -30.00
N ARG A 232 -57.43 8.49 -29.74
CA ARG A 232 -57.69 9.49 -28.70
C ARG A 232 -57.97 8.85 -27.33
N PRO A 233 -57.03 8.12 -26.79
CA PRO A 233 -57.21 7.47 -25.51
C PRO A 233 -57.40 8.53 -24.37
N ASP A 234 -57.99 8.04 -23.29
CA ASP A 234 -58.08 8.79 -22.06
C ASP A 234 -56.79 8.61 -21.24
N PHE A 235 -56.03 9.69 -21.02
CA PHE A 235 -54.83 9.74 -20.22
C PHE A 235 -55.07 10.36 -18.85
N SER A 236 -56.32 10.50 -18.42
CA SER A 236 -56.69 11.03 -17.09
C SER A 236 -56.07 10.21 -15.92
N SER A 237 -55.71 8.96 -16.16
CA SER A 237 -55.04 8.12 -15.17
C SER A 237 -53.55 8.42 -14.98
N LEU A 238 -52.91 9.10 -15.92
CA LEU A 238 -51.52 9.48 -15.81
C LEU A 238 -51.31 10.55 -14.73
N LYS A 239 -50.40 10.33 -13.80
CA LYS A 239 -50.15 11.21 -12.67
C LYS A 239 -49.89 12.67 -13.12
N ILE A 240 -49.03 12.86 -14.15
CA ILE A 240 -48.71 14.21 -14.67
C ILE A 240 -49.94 14.94 -15.22
N VAL A 241 -50.88 14.19 -15.82
CA VAL A 241 -52.15 14.75 -16.31
C VAL A 241 -53.09 15.08 -15.15
N GLN A 242 -53.14 14.22 -14.12
CA GLN A 242 -53.93 14.51 -12.90
C GLN A 242 -53.46 15.77 -12.20
N GLU A 243 -52.13 15.93 -12.05
CA GLU A 243 -51.58 17.14 -11.42
C GLU A 243 -51.86 18.39 -12.27
N PHE A 244 -51.76 18.31 -13.60
CA PHE A 244 -52.16 19.37 -14.51
C PHE A 244 -53.65 19.70 -14.36
N ALA A 245 -54.53 18.70 -14.28
CA ALA A 245 -55.98 18.90 -14.13
C ALA A 245 -56.35 19.61 -12.80
N LYS A 246 -55.62 19.33 -11.70
CA LYS A 246 -55.81 20.01 -10.41
C LYS A 246 -55.35 21.46 -10.45
N ALA A 247 -54.16 21.69 -10.99
CA ALA A 247 -53.57 23.03 -11.11
C ALA A 247 -52.81 23.12 -12.44
N PRO A 248 -53.24 24.00 -13.37
CA PRO A 248 -52.61 24.15 -14.68
C PRO A 248 -51.29 24.95 -14.55
N VAL A 249 -50.32 24.34 -13.89
CA VAL A 249 -48.97 24.89 -13.70
C VAL A 249 -47.95 24.00 -14.42
N ARG A 250 -46.80 24.58 -14.71
CA ARG A 250 -45.69 23.82 -15.25
C ARG A 250 -45.13 22.87 -14.19
N LEU A 251 -45.06 21.59 -14.51
CA LEU A 251 -44.55 20.55 -13.62
C LEU A 251 -43.62 19.62 -14.38
N THR A 252 -42.56 19.19 -13.75
CA THR A 252 -41.66 18.13 -14.26
C THR A 252 -41.51 17.11 -13.17
N GLU A 253 -41.92 15.87 -13.42
CA GLU A 253 -41.84 14.78 -12.45
C GLU A 253 -41.63 13.42 -13.14
N SER A 254 -41.18 12.43 -12.35
CA SER A 254 -41.19 11.03 -12.76
C SER A 254 -42.49 10.36 -12.29
N TYR A 255 -43.09 9.53 -13.15
CA TYR A 255 -44.32 8.78 -12.87
C TYR A 255 -44.31 7.44 -13.59
N ASP A 256 -45.14 6.52 -13.15
CA ASP A 256 -45.27 5.21 -13.78
C ASP A 256 -46.35 5.23 -14.88
N GLU A 257 -45.99 4.71 -16.04
CA GLU A 257 -46.94 4.42 -17.11
C GLU A 257 -46.79 2.94 -17.51
N LYS A 258 -47.80 2.14 -17.16
CA LYS A 258 -47.89 0.70 -17.51
C LYS A 258 -46.64 -0.09 -17.13
N GLY A 259 -46.02 0.22 -15.96
CA GLY A 259 -44.80 -0.43 -15.46
C GLY A 259 -43.50 0.12 -16.05
N VAL A 260 -43.54 1.24 -16.76
CA VAL A 260 -42.36 1.98 -17.22
C VAL A 260 -42.33 3.32 -16.51
N THR A 261 -41.25 3.62 -15.79
CA THR A 261 -41.05 4.92 -15.21
C THR A 261 -40.72 5.94 -16.30
N MET A 262 -41.55 6.95 -16.42
CA MET A 262 -41.43 8.05 -17.38
C MET A 262 -40.94 9.30 -16.65
N LEU A 263 -40.06 10.07 -17.27
CA LEU A 263 -39.75 11.46 -16.87
C LEU A 263 -40.52 12.36 -17.82
N GLY A 264 -41.49 13.09 -17.29
CA GLY A 264 -42.37 13.95 -18.08
C GLY A 264 -42.43 15.40 -17.57
N THR A 265 -42.73 16.29 -18.50
CA THR A 265 -42.99 17.70 -18.23
C THR A 265 -44.35 18.09 -18.84
N VAL A 266 -45.17 18.76 -18.08
CA VAL A 266 -46.39 19.42 -18.61
C VAL A 266 -46.21 20.93 -18.65
N ALA A 267 -46.58 21.54 -19.78
CA ALA A 267 -46.64 22.98 -19.97
C ALA A 267 -48.10 23.42 -20.27
N PRO A 268 -48.72 24.24 -19.44
CA PRO A 268 -50.11 24.68 -19.65
C PRO A 268 -50.21 25.68 -20.80
N ILE A 269 -51.35 25.59 -21.54
CA ILE A 269 -51.83 26.60 -22.45
C ILE A 269 -52.99 27.30 -21.76
N GLY A 270 -52.98 28.61 -21.64
CA GLY A 270 -53.91 29.34 -20.76
C GLY A 270 -55.38 29.23 -21.19
N ARG A 271 -55.68 29.54 -22.45
CA ARG A 271 -57.02 29.35 -23.06
C ARG A 271 -56.88 28.92 -24.51
N PRO A 272 -57.47 27.78 -24.92
CA PRO A 272 -58.19 26.80 -24.06
C PRO A 272 -57.30 26.15 -23.02
N GLU A 273 -57.87 25.59 -21.93
CA GLU A 273 -57.14 24.95 -20.84
C GLU A 273 -56.59 23.59 -21.31
N TRP A 274 -55.55 23.64 -22.15
CA TRP A 274 -54.83 22.47 -22.64
C TRP A 274 -53.46 22.35 -21.97
N GLY A 275 -52.97 21.13 -21.87
CA GLY A 275 -51.63 20.83 -21.37
C GLY A 275 -50.78 20.13 -22.44
N VAL A 276 -49.61 20.64 -22.71
CA VAL A 276 -48.61 19.97 -23.56
C VAL A 276 -47.74 19.14 -22.65
N VAL A 277 -47.75 17.84 -22.85
CA VAL A 277 -46.90 16.89 -22.15
C VAL A 277 -45.79 16.43 -23.09
N VAL A 278 -44.57 16.45 -22.60
CA VAL A 278 -43.40 15.89 -23.26
C VAL A 278 -42.71 14.94 -22.27
N GLU A 279 -42.56 13.71 -22.63
CA GLU A 279 -42.07 12.66 -21.75
C GLU A 279 -41.05 11.76 -22.43
N LYS A 280 -40.28 11.07 -21.60
CA LYS A 280 -39.28 10.09 -22.09
C LYS A 280 -39.12 8.99 -21.03
N PRO A 281 -38.91 7.72 -21.40
CA PRO A 281 -38.58 6.68 -20.43
C PRO A 281 -37.33 7.05 -19.60
N GLU A 282 -37.43 7.00 -18.29
CA GLU A 282 -36.37 7.44 -17.37
C GLU A 282 -35.05 6.69 -17.63
N ARG A 283 -35.12 5.40 -17.94
CA ARG A 283 -33.96 4.60 -18.32
C ARG A 283 -33.23 5.14 -19.56
N MET A 284 -33.95 5.73 -20.50
CA MET A 284 -33.39 6.33 -21.71
C MET A 284 -32.84 7.74 -21.42
N ALA A 285 -33.56 8.51 -20.61
CA ALA A 285 -33.09 9.81 -20.14
C ALA A 285 -31.73 9.71 -19.44
N TYR A 286 -31.51 8.64 -18.65
CA TYR A 286 -30.28 8.44 -17.90
C TYR A 286 -29.34 7.37 -18.49
N ALA A 287 -29.58 6.91 -19.72
CA ALA A 287 -28.73 5.91 -20.38
C ALA A 287 -27.27 6.35 -20.51
N SER A 288 -27.03 7.63 -20.76
CA SER A 288 -25.68 8.19 -20.82
C SER A 288 -24.96 8.15 -19.46
N VAL A 289 -25.72 8.36 -18.37
CA VAL A 289 -25.19 8.25 -17.00
C VAL A 289 -24.77 6.81 -16.69
N THR A 290 -25.63 5.84 -17.02
CA THR A 290 -25.32 4.42 -16.76
C THR A 290 -24.12 3.93 -17.57
N LYS A 291 -23.98 4.34 -18.83
CA LYS A 291 -22.78 4.06 -19.65
C LYS A 291 -21.52 4.69 -19.06
N MET A 292 -21.60 5.94 -18.61
CA MET A 292 -20.47 6.63 -17.98
C MET A 292 -20.05 5.94 -16.68
N VAL A 293 -21.02 5.57 -15.82
CA VAL A 293 -20.76 4.85 -14.57
C VAL A 293 -20.07 3.49 -14.84
N SER A 294 -20.57 2.74 -15.82
CA SER A 294 -19.98 1.44 -16.20
C SER A 294 -18.57 1.59 -16.75
N ALA A 295 -18.33 2.55 -17.64
CA ALA A 295 -17.00 2.84 -18.18
C ALA A 295 -16.01 3.25 -17.06
N THR A 296 -16.46 4.11 -16.13
CA THR A 296 -15.62 4.54 -15.03
C THR A 296 -15.29 3.38 -14.07
N LYS A 297 -16.25 2.49 -13.80
CA LYS A 297 -16.00 1.26 -13.02
C LYS A 297 -14.93 0.38 -13.69
N GLN A 298 -14.98 0.23 -15.03
CA GLN A 298 -13.95 -0.51 -15.78
C GLN A 298 -12.56 0.12 -15.61
N TRP A 299 -12.44 1.43 -15.79
CA TRP A 299 -11.17 2.13 -15.65
C TRP A 299 -10.60 2.04 -14.23
N VAL A 300 -11.44 2.15 -13.19
CA VAL A 300 -11.02 1.96 -11.79
C VAL A 300 -10.54 0.52 -11.55
N SER A 301 -11.23 -0.47 -12.11
CA SER A 301 -10.80 -1.88 -12.00
C SER A 301 -9.47 -2.13 -12.69
N ILE A 302 -9.24 -1.55 -13.87
CA ILE A 302 -7.96 -1.62 -14.59
C ILE A 302 -6.85 -0.96 -13.76
N ALA A 303 -7.09 0.25 -13.25
CA ALA A 303 -6.13 0.98 -12.42
C ALA A 303 -5.76 0.21 -11.15
N LEU A 304 -6.74 -0.44 -10.50
CA LEU A 304 -6.51 -1.31 -9.34
C LEU A 304 -5.63 -2.52 -9.72
N GLY A 305 -5.94 -3.17 -10.85
CA GLY A 305 -5.13 -4.27 -11.36
C GLY A 305 -3.68 -3.87 -11.62
N LEU A 306 -3.47 -2.72 -12.27
CA LEU A 306 -2.14 -2.17 -12.53
C LEU A 306 -1.41 -1.82 -11.23
N ALA A 307 -2.11 -1.25 -10.24
CA ALA A 307 -1.54 -0.93 -8.93
C ALA A 307 -1.08 -2.19 -8.18
N ILE A 308 -1.85 -3.29 -8.25
CA ILE A 308 -1.48 -4.57 -7.66
C ILE A 308 -0.23 -5.15 -8.36
N ILE A 309 -0.19 -5.12 -9.69
CA ILE A 309 0.97 -5.59 -10.46
C ILE A 309 2.21 -4.75 -10.09
N ALA A 310 2.09 -3.42 -10.08
CA ALA A 310 3.17 -2.53 -9.68
C ALA A 310 3.67 -2.82 -8.25
N ALA A 311 2.75 -3.07 -7.30
CA ALA A 311 3.08 -3.44 -5.93
C ALA A 311 3.86 -4.77 -5.85
N ILE A 312 3.47 -5.79 -6.64
CA ILE A 312 4.17 -7.08 -6.71
C ILE A 312 5.57 -6.90 -7.30
N VAL A 313 5.70 -6.15 -8.40
CA VAL A 313 6.99 -5.85 -9.04
C VAL A 313 7.91 -5.11 -8.07
N PHE A 314 7.38 -4.09 -7.39
CA PHE A 314 8.14 -3.33 -6.41
C PHE A 314 8.56 -4.17 -5.20
N ALA A 315 7.65 -5.01 -4.67
CA ALA A 315 7.94 -5.90 -3.55
C ALA A 315 9.02 -6.94 -3.90
N SER A 316 8.99 -7.51 -5.10
CA SER A 316 9.98 -8.49 -5.56
C SER A 316 11.30 -7.84 -5.97
N GLY A 317 11.25 -6.70 -6.67
CA GLY A 317 12.44 -6.04 -7.22
C GLY A 317 13.24 -5.21 -6.21
N ILE A 318 12.59 -4.67 -5.19
CA ILE A 318 13.25 -3.75 -4.23
C ILE A 318 13.17 -4.27 -2.79
N ALA A 319 11.95 -4.51 -2.29
CA ALA A 319 11.78 -4.79 -0.86
C ALA A 319 12.36 -6.15 -0.42
N ARG A 320 12.25 -7.18 -1.27
CA ARG A 320 12.81 -8.51 -0.98
C ARG A 320 14.34 -8.51 -0.98
N PRO A 321 15.05 -7.98 -1.98
CA PRO A 321 16.51 -7.85 -1.98
C PRO A 321 17.05 -7.08 -0.77
N ILE A 322 16.47 -5.93 -0.44
CA ILE A 322 16.89 -5.13 0.73
C ILE A 322 16.73 -5.92 2.03
N ARG A 323 15.66 -6.70 2.17
CA ARG A 323 15.46 -7.54 3.35
C ARG A 323 16.51 -8.64 3.44
N MET A 324 16.85 -9.28 2.31
CA MET A 324 17.90 -10.28 2.26
C MET A 324 19.26 -9.68 2.65
N LEU A 325 19.58 -8.48 2.14
CA LEU A 325 20.79 -7.75 2.50
C LEU A 325 20.84 -7.47 4.02
N ALA A 326 19.77 -6.95 4.59
CA ALA A 326 19.69 -6.67 6.03
C ALA A 326 19.85 -7.94 6.89
N GLN A 327 19.30 -9.06 6.45
CA GLN A 327 19.44 -10.34 7.12
C GLN A 327 20.88 -10.85 7.05
N ARG A 328 21.50 -10.86 5.87
CA ARG A 328 22.88 -11.30 5.69
C ARG A 328 23.89 -10.43 6.43
N THR A 329 23.62 -9.11 6.49
CA THR A 329 24.45 -8.21 7.31
C THR A 329 24.39 -8.57 8.79
N ARG A 330 23.23 -8.98 9.31
CA ARG A 330 23.09 -9.46 10.69
C ARG A 330 23.85 -10.75 10.93
N GLU A 331 23.78 -11.69 10.00
CA GLU A 331 24.51 -12.97 10.08
C GLU A 331 26.03 -12.74 10.11
N ILE A 332 26.55 -11.75 9.36
CA ILE A 332 27.96 -11.33 9.44
C ILE A 332 28.27 -10.76 10.83
N ALA A 333 27.39 -9.90 11.39
CA ALA A 333 27.58 -9.35 12.72
C ALA A 333 27.58 -10.41 13.84
N GLU A 334 26.88 -11.54 13.63
CA GLU A 334 26.85 -12.70 14.51
C GLU A 334 28.07 -13.65 14.31
N GLY A 335 28.99 -13.29 13.40
CA GLY A 335 30.24 -14.03 13.19
C GLY A 335 30.25 -14.99 12.01
N ASN A 336 29.18 -15.04 11.21
CA ASN A 336 29.14 -15.85 10.01
C ASN A 336 29.60 -15.06 8.78
N TYR A 337 30.89 -14.99 8.55
CA TYR A 337 31.53 -14.16 7.52
C TYR A 337 31.47 -14.76 6.11
N GLN A 338 30.99 -16.00 5.95
CA GLN A 338 30.93 -16.69 4.65
C GLN A 338 29.65 -16.38 3.88
N GLN A 339 28.82 -15.47 4.38
CA GLN A 339 27.56 -15.11 3.73
C GLN A 339 27.83 -14.39 2.42
N ARG A 340 27.06 -14.78 1.38
CA ARG A 340 27.07 -14.15 0.06
C ARG A 340 25.64 -13.88 -0.39
N LEU A 341 25.46 -12.83 -1.18
CA LEU A 341 24.20 -12.44 -1.82
C LEU A 341 24.28 -12.72 -3.31
N GLU A 342 23.45 -13.64 -3.80
CA GLU A 342 23.28 -13.88 -5.23
C GLU A 342 22.04 -13.15 -5.71
N LEU A 343 22.20 -11.90 -6.13
CA LEU A 343 21.14 -11.08 -6.73
C LEU A 343 21.44 -10.86 -8.20
N LYS A 344 20.59 -11.39 -9.08
CA LYS A 344 20.69 -11.22 -10.54
C LYS A 344 19.95 -9.95 -10.99
N THR A 345 20.28 -8.80 -10.43
CA THR A 345 19.70 -7.50 -10.79
C THR A 345 20.79 -6.60 -11.35
N HIS A 346 20.48 -5.88 -12.44
CA HIS A 346 21.43 -4.98 -13.12
C HIS A 346 21.17 -3.49 -12.75
N ASN A 347 20.79 -3.26 -11.51
CA ASN A 347 20.52 -1.92 -10.97
C ASN A 347 21.37 -1.68 -9.71
N GLU A 348 21.14 -0.56 -9.05
CA GLU A 348 21.86 -0.14 -7.84
C GLU A 348 21.76 -1.17 -6.70
N ILE A 349 20.71 -1.99 -6.68
CA ILE A 349 20.57 -3.08 -5.71
C ILE A 349 21.53 -4.24 -6.02
N GLY A 350 21.78 -4.50 -7.30
CA GLY A 350 22.80 -5.47 -7.74
C GLY A 350 24.21 -5.00 -7.36
N GLU A 351 24.54 -3.74 -7.64
CA GLU A 351 25.81 -3.13 -7.24
C GLU A 351 26.02 -3.18 -5.72
N LEU A 352 24.97 -2.87 -4.95
CA LEU A 352 25.00 -2.97 -3.48
C LEU A 352 25.28 -4.41 -3.01
N ALA A 353 24.72 -5.42 -3.69
CA ALA A 353 24.98 -6.82 -3.36
C ALA A 353 26.44 -7.23 -3.68
N GLU A 354 27.01 -6.73 -4.77
CA GLU A 354 28.42 -6.97 -5.12
C GLU A 354 29.36 -6.31 -4.11
N ASN A 355 29.09 -5.07 -3.73
CA ASN A 355 29.84 -4.35 -2.70
C ASN A 355 29.76 -5.05 -1.34
N PHE A 356 28.56 -5.55 -0.97
CA PHE A 356 28.37 -6.36 0.23
C PHE A 356 29.22 -7.64 0.18
N ASN A 357 29.23 -8.37 -0.94
CA ASN A 357 30.02 -9.58 -1.11
C ASN A 357 31.53 -9.31 -1.01
N SER A 358 31.97 -8.19 -1.59
CA SER A 358 33.37 -7.76 -1.53
C SER A 358 33.78 -7.43 -0.09
N MET A 359 32.94 -6.70 0.64
CA MET A 359 33.12 -6.39 2.07
C MET A 359 33.17 -7.68 2.91
N SER A 360 32.22 -8.59 2.69
CA SER A 360 32.17 -9.88 3.40
C SER A 360 33.45 -10.71 3.19
N SER A 361 33.95 -10.75 1.93
CA SER A 361 35.20 -11.42 1.59
C SER A 361 36.42 -10.77 2.27
N ALA A 362 36.47 -9.45 2.30
CA ALA A 362 37.55 -8.73 2.98
C ALA A 362 37.57 -9.00 4.49
N ILE A 363 36.38 -9.01 5.13
CA ILE A 363 36.26 -9.34 6.56
C ILE A 363 36.72 -10.79 6.82
N GLU A 364 36.26 -11.74 6.02
CA GLU A 364 36.65 -13.14 6.13
C GLU A 364 38.18 -13.31 6.05
N GLN A 365 38.81 -12.67 5.05
CA GLN A 365 40.26 -12.68 4.88
C GLN A 365 41.00 -12.03 6.05
N ALA A 366 40.49 -10.89 6.54
CA ALA A 366 41.06 -10.18 7.69
C ALA A 366 41.03 -11.06 8.97
N ILE A 367 39.88 -11.70 9.25
CA ILE A 367 39.71 -12.59 10.40
C ILE A 367 40.63 -13.83 10.26
N ALA A 368 40.71 -14.42 9.07
CA ALA A 368 41.64 -15.54 8.81
C ALA A 368 43.10 -15.11 9.02
N GLY A 369 43.47 -13.94 8.51
CA GLY A 369 44.81 -13.35 8.72
C GLY A 369 45.12 -13.08 10.19
N LEU A 370 44.19 -12.52 10.95
CA LEU A 370 44.33 -12.28 12.39
C LEU A 370 44.51 -13.59 13.17
N LYS A 371 43.73 -14.63 12.85
CA LYS A 371 43.86 -15.95 13.49
C LYS A 371 45.23 -16.58 13.19
N LYS A 372 45.70 -16.49 11.93
CA LYS A 372 47.02 -16.97 11.53
C LYS A 372 48.11 -16.21 12.27
N ALA A 373 48.08 -14.89 12.27
CA ALA A 373 49.07 -14.05 12.97
C ALA A 373 49.09 -14.30 14.49
N ALA A 374 47.94 -14.50 15.10
CA ALA A 374 47.85 -14.86 16.52
C ALA A 374 48.47 -16.23 16.80
N HIS A 375 48.25 -17.21 15.93
CA HIS A 375 48.86 -18.52 16.05
C HIS A 375 50.37 -18.47 15.86
N GLU A 376 50.86 -17.79 14.84
CA GLU A 376 52.30 -17.60 14.57
C GLU A 376 52.98 -16.86 15.74
N ASN A 377 52.34 -15.83 16.29
CA ASN A 377 52.85 -15.08 17.43
C ASN A 377 52.96 -15.96 18.69
N ASN A 378 51.96 -16.83 18.94
CA ASN A 378 51.99 -17.78 20.04
C ASN A 378 53.12 -18.82 19.88
N LEU A 379 53.34 -19.34 18.67
CA LEU A 379 54.44 -20.24 18.37
C LEU A 379 55.79 -19.55 18.58
N LEU A 380 55.96 -18.32 18.10
CA LEU A 380 57.15 -17.52 18.27
C LEU A 380 57.45 -17.32 19.75
N PHE A 381 56.45 -16.97 20.58
CA PHE A 381 56.60 -16.81 22.02
C PHE A 381 57.10 -18.09 22.69
N ILE A 382 56.46 -19.25 22.43
CA ILE A 382 56.87 -20.53 23.04
C ILE A 382 58.28 -20.91 22.59
N ASN A 383 58.67 -20.71 21.34
CA ASN A 383 60.00 -21.00 20.84
C ASN A 383 61.04 -20.05 21.46
N SER A 384 60.70 -18.77 21.72
CA SER A 384 61.57 -17.82 22.41
C SER A 384 61.82 -18.23 23.85
N VAL A 385 60.81 -18.70 24.56
CA VAL A 385 60.93 -19.24 25.93
C VAL A 385 61.86 -20.48 25.92
N ARG A 386 61.69 -21.39 24.98
CA ARG A 386 62.57 -22.59 24.84
C ARG A 386 64.03 -22.23 24.56
N MET A 387 64.25 -21.25 23.63
CA MET A 387 65.60 -20.77 23.36
C MET A 387 66.27 -20.15 24.59
N LEU A 388 65.50 -19.38 25.38
CA LEU A 388 66.01 -18.83 26.62
C LEU A 388 66.36 -19.94 27.61
N ALA A 389 65.51 -20.93 27.84
CA ALA A 389 65.77 -22.08 28.67
C ALA A 389 67.03 -22.85 28.22
N ALA A 390 67.14 -23.10 26.91
CA ALA A 390 68.33 -23.79 26.34
C ALA A 390 69.62 -22.97 26.52
N ALA A 391 69.55 -21.64 26.44
CA ALA A 391 70.69 -20.77 26.68
C ALA A 391 71.16 -20.83 28.15
N ILE A 392 70.23 -20.97 29.09
CA ILE A 392 70.51 -21.13 30.52
C ILE A 392 71.09 -22.50 30.80
N ASP A 393 70.49 -23.54 30.24
CA ASP A 393 71.01 -24.90 30.31
C ASP A 393 72.45 -24.99 29.75
N ALA A 394 72.79 -24.22 28.70
CA ALA A 394 74.17 -24.18 28.15
C ALA A 394 75.16 -23.44 29.06
N LYS A 395 74.74 -22.55 29.93
CA LYS A 395 75.55 -21.84 30.93
C LYS A 395 76.03 -22.84 32.02
N ASP A 396 75.15 -23.71 32.45
CA ASP A 396 75.44 -24.79 33.42
C ASP A 396 75.76 -26.08 32.68
N PRO A 397 77.01 -26.51 32.65
CA PRO A 397 77.46 -27.64 31.87
C PRO A 397 76.73 -28.98 32.15
N TYR A 398 76.05 -29.02 33.29
CA TYR A 398 75.38 -30.21 33.81
C TYR A 398 73.92 -30.32 33.50
N THR A 399 73.38 -29.28 32.89
CA THR A 399 71.91 -29.14 32.71
C THR A 399 71.43 -29.18 31.24
N ARG A 400 72.26 -29.65 30.32
CA ARG A 400 71.86 -29.70 28.90
C ARG A 400 70.55 -30.49 28.70
N GLY A 401 69.52 -29.78 28.23
CA GLY A 401 68.18 -30.32 28.02
C GLY A 401 67.36 -30.60 29.30
N HIS A 402 67.89 -30.21 30.44
CA HIS A 402 67.27 -30.37 31.75
C HIS A 402 65.92 -29.65 31.81
N SER A 403 65.90 -28.38 31.45
CA SER A 403 64.69 -27.56 31.50
C SER A 403 63.55 -28.17 30.65
N GLU A 404 63.86 -28.74 29.49
CA GLU A 404 62.86 -29.38 28.61
C GLU A 404 62.37 -30.73 29.20
N ARG A 405 63.27 -31.50 29.86
CA ARG A 405 62.88 -32.76 30.53
C ARG A 405 62.02 -32.45 31.75
N VAL A 406 62.41 -31.47 32.58
CA VAL A 406 61.62 -31.04 33.75
C VAL A 406 60.23 -30.53 33.34
N ALA A 407 60.15 -29.75 32.23
CA ALA A 407 58.86 -29.34 31.69
C ALA A 407 58.01 -30.52 31.23
N ARG A 408 58.59 -31.49 30.52
CA ARG A 408 57.92 -32.71 30.09
C ARG A 408 57.40 -33.54 31.26
N TYR A 409 58.20 -33.74 32.31
CA TYR A 409 57.79 -34.45 33.51
C TYR A 409 56.72 -33.71 34.29
N SER A 410 56.84 -32.39 34.41
CA SER A 410 55.84 -31.51 35.06
C SER A 410 54.50 -31.63 34.32
N MET A 411 54.50 -31.61 32.99
CA MET A 411 53.27 -31.78 32.18
C MET A 411 52.63 -33.14 32.38
N ALA A 412 53.43 -34.22 32.52
CA ALA A 412 52.91 -35.56 32.80
C ALA A 412 52.26 -35.63 34.19
N ILE A 413 52.89 -35.03 35.21
CA ILE A 413 52.33 -34.95 36.56
C ILE A 413 51.08 -34.09 36.58
N GLY A 414 51.08 -32.88 35.92
CA GLY A 414 49.94 -31.97 35.84
C GLY A 414 48.72 -32.60 35.18
N LYS A 415 48.93 -33.38 34.13
CA LYS A 415 47.87 -34.17 33.44
C LYS A 415 47.22 -35.17 34.39
N ASN A 416 48.04 -35.87 35.22
CA ASN A 416 47.51 -36.81 36.22
C ASN A 416 46.82 -36.15 37.40
N LEU A 417 47.07 -34.85 37.65
CA LEU A 417 46.33 -34.00 38.58
C LEU A 417 45.07 -33.37 37.92
N SER A 418 44.82 -33.60 36.65
CA SER A 418 43.72 -33.03 35.89
C SER A 418 43.69 -31.48 35.91
N LEU A 419 44.85 -30.85 35.79
CA LEU A 419 44.96 -29.39 35.77
C LEU A 419 44.26 -28.79 34.56
N PRO A 420 43.55 -27.65 34.70
CA PRO A 420 42.95 -26.91 33.61
C PRO A 420 43.99 -26.52 32.54
N GLU A 421 43.55 -26.32 31.28
CA GLU A 421 44.42 -25.99 30.15
C GLU A 421 45.31 -24.75 30.37
N LYS A 422 44.75 -23.69 31.01
CA LYS A 422 45.52 -22.50 31.40
C LYS A 422 46.65 -22.86 32.36
N GLU A 423 46.36 -23.61 33.44
CA GLU A 423 47.34 -23.98 34.45
C GLU A 423 48.41 -24.92 33.88
N MET A 424 48.02 -25.79 32.92
CA MET A 424 48.95 -26.63 32.19
C MET A 424 49.94 -25.82 31.33
N ARG A 425 49.45 -24.75 30.64
CA ARG A 425 50.33 -23.85 29.88
C ARG A 425 51.30 -23.11 30.80
N ASP A 426 50.79 -22.58 31.92
CA ASP A 426 51.57 -21.82 32.89
C ASP A 426 52.61 -22.72 33.57
N LEU A 427 52.26 -23.96 33.95
CA LEU A 427 53.14 -25.00 34.46
C LEU A 427 54.30 -25.31 33.50
N ARG A 428 53.98 -25.46 32.20
CA ARG A 428 54.99 -25.74 31.19
C ARG A 428 56.04 -24.65 31.11
N ILE A 429 55.61 -23.38 31.11
CA ILE A 429 56.52 -22.22 31.04
C ILE A 429 57.30 -22.07 32.35
N SER A 430 56.64 -22.28 33.50
CA SER A 430 57.28 -22.27 34.82
C SER A 430 58.42 -23.32 34.87
N ALA A 431 58.14 -24.53 34.40
CA ALA A 431 59.13 -25.63 34.38
C ALA A 431 60.28 -25.35 33.43
N LEU A 432 60.01 -24.76 32.24
CA LEU A 432 61.08 -24.40 31.28
C LEU A 432 62.02 -23.32 31.86
N LEU A 433 61.48 -22.40 32.64
CA LEU A 433 62.20 -21.23 33.11
C LEU A 433 62.55 -21.28 34.61
N HIS A 434 62.31 -22.43 35.29
CA HIS A 434 62.50 -22.51 36.76
C HIS A 434 63.90 -22.10 37.19
N ASP A 435 64.90 -22.41 36.40
CA ASP A 435 66.32 -22.16 36.62
C ASP A 435 66.84 -20.87 35.97
N VAL A 436 65.97 -20.01 35.37
CA VAL A 436 66.43 -18.83 34.64
C VAL A 436 67.31 -17.89 35.49
N GLY A 437 67.08 -17.84 36.78
CA GLY A 437 67.88 -17.04 37.68
C GLY A 437 69.33 -17.46 37.85
N LYS A 438 69.72 -18.67 37.38
CA LYS A 438 71.13 -19.10 37.30
C LYS A 438 71.98 -18.16 36.43
N ILE A 439 71.33 -17.40 35.52
CA ILE A 439 72.03 -16.37 34.73
C ILE A 439 72.69 -15.30 35.64
N GLY A 440 72.11 -15.05 36.80
CA GLY A 440 72.60 -14.09 37.77
C GLY A 440 73.54 -14.70 38.84
N ILE A 441 73.99 -15.97 38.68
CA ILE A 441 74.95 -16.63 39.56
C ILE A 441 76.33 -16.60 38.90
N ASP A 442 77.39 -16.33 39.72
CA ASP A 442 78.77 -16.29 39.24
C ASP A 442 79.18 -17.65 38.67
N ASP A 443 79.85 -17.68 37.50
CA ASP A 443 80.28 -18.88 36.80
C ASP A 443 81.24 -19.72 37.65
N ARG A 444 82.04 -19.12 38.56
CA ARG A 444 82.93 -19.84 39.47
C ARG A 444 82.16 -20.75 40.43
N ILE A 445 80.95 -20.33 40.83
CA ILE A 445 80.06 -21.09 41.72
C ILE A 445 79.30 -22.12 40.89
N LEU A 446 78.73 -21.68 39.75
CA LEU A 446 77.89 -22.52 38.90
C LEU A 446 78.61 -23.66 38.26
N ARG A 447 79.93 -23.45 37.90
CA ARG A 447 80.79 -24.45 37.21
C ARG A 447 81.80 -25.06 38.12
N LYS A 448 81.68 -24.89 39.44
CA LYS A 448 82.66 -25.45 40.39
C LYS A 448 82.75 -26.97 40.32
N PRO A 449 83.92 -27.53 40.05
CA PRO A 449 84.10 -28.96 40.05
C PRO A 449 84.21 -29.50 41.49
N GLY A 450 83.07 -29.75 42.13
CA GLY A 450 83.01 -30.25 43.49
C GLY A 450 81.81 -29.69 44.28
N ALA A 451 81.67 -30.08 45.54
CA ALA A 451 80.61 -29.58 46.39
C ALA A 451 80.79 -28.08 46.66
N LEU A 452 79.68 -27.34 46.70
CA LEU A 452 79.68 -25.94 47.08
C LEU A 452 79.92 -25.78 48.58
N SER A 453 80.70 -24.77 48.98
CA SER A 453 80.75 -24.35 50.40
C SER A 453 79.44 -23.79 50.90
N ASP A 454 79.28 -23.67 52.19
CA ASP A 454 78.03 -23.13 52.74
C ASP A 454 77.74 -21.70 52.23
N ASP A 455 78.76 -20.85 52.09
CA ASP A 455 78.61 -19.49 51.53
C ASP A 455 78.23 -19.52 50.04
N GLU A 456 78.85 -20.40 49.23
CA GLU A 456 78.54 -20.54 47.84
C GLU A 456 77.13 -21.16 47.62
N PHE A 457 76.70 -22.03 48.53
CA PHE A 457 75.39 -22.57 48.54
C PHE A 457 74.34 -21.48 48.88
N GLU A 458 74.59 -20.57 49.77
CA GLU A 458 73.73 -19.43 50.05
C GLU A 458 73.60 -18.51 48.82
N VAL A 459 74.65 -18.32 48.04
CA VAL A 459 74.57 -17.57 46.79
C VAL A 459 73.71 -18.36 45.75
N MET A 460 73.87 -19.67 45.65
CA MET A 460 73.10 -20.53 44.76
C MET A 460 71.62 -20.52 45.11
N LYS A 461 71.24 -20.49 46.38
CA LYS A 461 69.83 -20.37 46.83
C LYS A 461 69.12 -19.12 46.34
N GLN A 462 69.88 -18.14 45.86
CA GLN A 462 69.27 -16.89 45.35
C GLN A 462 68.70 -17.03 43.94
N HIS A 463 69.04 -18.08 43.19
CA HIS A 463 68.60 -18.17 41.80
C HIS A 463 67.08 -18.14 41.62
N PRO A 464 66.20 -18.75 42.47
CA PRO A 464 64.77 -18.66 42.29
C PRO A 464 64.27 -17.22 42.45
N ALA A 465 64.75 -16.48 43.42
CA ALA A 465 64.39 -15.08 43.63
C ALA A 465 64.91 -14.18 42.50
N LYS A 466 66.14 -14.39 42.03
CA LYS A 466 66.72 -13.69 40.88
C LYS A 466 65.93 -13.98 39.61
N GLY A 467 65.51 -15.24 39.39
CA GLY A 467 64.67 -15.64 38.27
C GLY A 467 63.31 -14.93 38.30
N ALA A 468 62.66 -14.89 39.45
CA ALA A 468 61.42 -14.16 39.63
C ALA A 468 61.59 -12.65 39.33
N ALA A 469 62.68 -12.04 39.76
CA ALA A 469 62.96 -10.63 39.47
C ALA A 469 63.17 -10.36 37.97
N ILE A 470 63.92 -11.25 37.28
CA ILE A 470 64.12 -11.13 35.81
C ILE A 470 62.78 -11.21 35.08
N MET A 471 61.93 -12.18 35.45
CA MET A 471 60.67 -12.43 34.74
C MET A 471 59.54 -11.43 35.08
N SER A 472 59.62 -10.72 36.22
CA SER A 472 58.61 -9.75 36.63
C SER A 472 58.46 -8.56 35.67
N GLY A 473 59.47 -8.28 34.83
CA GLY A 473 59.42 -7.26 33.79
C GLY A 473 58.51 -7.58 32.59
N VAL A 474 58.02 -8.84 32.50
CA VAL A 474 57.18 -9.30 31.37
C VAL A 474 55.77 -9.63 31.89
N ALA A 475 54.80 -8.75 31.61
CA ALA A 475 53.42 -8.90 32.10
C ALA A 475 52.78 -10.27 31.80
N GLN A 476 53.10 -10.88 30.65
CA GLN A 476 52.59 -12.16 30.23
C GLN A 476 53.14 -13.36 31.02
N LEU A 477 54.20 -13.13 31.82
CA LEU A 477 54.88 -14.19 32.59
C LEU A 477 54.58 -14.11 34.11
N ILE A 478 53.72 -13.17 34.55
CA ILE A 478 53.42 -12.98 35.97
C ILE A 478 52.83 -14.24 36.60
N ASP A 479 51.92 -14.92 35.90
CA ASP A 479 51.23 -16.14 36.37
C ASP A 479 52.18 -17.34 36.55
N ILE A 480 53.33 -17.34 35.88
CA ILE A 480 54.31 -18.44 35.94
C ILE A 480 55.39 -18.24 37.01
N ILE A 481 55.58 -16.97 37.51
CA ILE A 481 56.60 -16.63 38.47
C ILE A 481 56.51 -17.48 39.75
N PRO A 482 55.33 -17.70 40.35
CA PRO A 482 55.22 -18.49 41.58
C PRO A 482 55.76 -19.95 41.41
N GLY A 483 55.50 -20.56 40.25
CA GLY A 483 56.01 -21.88 39.95
C GLY A 483 57.55 -21.96 39.91
N MET A 484 58.15 -20.91 39.33
CA MET A 484 59.62 -20.78 39.23
C MET A 484 60.25 -20.39 40.59
N LYS A 485 59.67 -19.42 41.29
CA LYS A 485 60.24 -18.84 42.53
C LYS A 485 60.28 -19.86 43.66
N TYR A 486 59.26 -20.73 43.73
CA TYR A 486 59.06 -21.57 44.92
C TYR A 486 59.34 -23.07 44.69
N HIS A 487 59.99 -23.47 43.59
CA HIS A 487 60.25 -24.88 43.28
C HIS A 487 61.25 -25.54 44.24
N HIS A 488 61.96 -24.79 45.06
CA HIS A 488 62.83 -25.32 46.10
C HIS A 488 62.25 -25.21 47.53
N GLU A 489 60.99 -24.80 47.65
CA GLU A 489 60.28 -24.89 48.92
C GLU A 489 59.99 -26.35 49.27
N LYS A 490 59.99 -26.65 50.56
CA LYS A 490 59.73 -28.01 51.05
C LYS A 490 58.34 -28.07 51.69
N TRP A 491 57.61 -29.12 51.46
CA TRP A 491 56.28 -29.30 51.97
C TRP A 491 56.15 -29.03 53.49
N SER A 492 57.06 -29.59 54.31
CA SER A 492 57.08 -29.40 55.75
C SER A 492 57.75 -28.10 56.22
N GLY A 493 58.22 -27.26 55.30
CA GLY A 493 59.02 -26.07 55.56
C GLY A 493 60.52 -26.33 55.59
N GLY A 494 61.33 -25.25 55.81
CA GLY A 494 62.79 -25.28 55.72
C GLY A 494 63.32 -25.31 54.27
N GLY A 495 62.48 -24.88 53.30
CA GLY A 495 62.86 -24.58 51.93
C GLY A 495 63.32 -23.15 51.71
N TYR A 496 63.47 -22.74 50.48
CA TYR A 496 63.86 -21.36 50.11
C TYR A 496 63.13 -20.95 48.81
N PRO A 497 62.92 -19.64 48.55
CA PRO A 497 63.52 -18.49 49.25
C PRO A 497 62.69 -18.01 50.45
N ASP A 498 61.38 -18.25 50.56
CA ASP A 498 60.48 -17.58 51.50
C ASP A 498 60.02 -18.51 52.65
N ASN A 499 60.52 -19.76 52.71
CA ASN A 499 60.18 -20.76 53.72
C ASN A 499 58.70 -21.10 53.85
N LEU A 500 58.01 -21.22 52.71
CA LEU A 500 56.61 -21.61 52.61
C LEU A 500 56.36 -23.04 53.05
N LYS A 501 55.13 -23.34 53.53
CA LYS A 501 54.76 -24.68 53.98
C LYS A 501 53.43 -25.10 53.36
N GLU A 502 53.29 -26.37 53.07
CA GLU A 502 52.05 -27.02 52.66
C GLU A 502 51.38 -26.26 51.52
N ASP A 503 50.12 -25.92 51.66
CA ASP A 503 49.32 -25.25 50.63
C ASP A 503 49.72 -23.77 50.37
N GLN A 504 50.62 -23.18 51.16
CA GLN A 504 51.23 -21.88 50.81
C GLN A 504 52.14 -21.99 49.57
N ILE A 505 52.68 -23.20 49.29
CA ILE A 505 53.51 -23.42 48.12
C ILE A 505 52.59 -23.58 46.90
N PRO A 506 52.70 -22.75 45.84
CA PRO A 506 51.89 -22.85 44.65
C PRO A 506 51.98 -24.25 44.01
N MET A 507 50.84 -24.76 43.46
CA MET A 507 50.76 -26.08 42.89
C MET A 507 51.83 -26.32 41.79
N GLN A 508 52.05 -25.31 40.95
CA GLN A 508 53.09 -25.37 39.89
C GLN A 508 54.49 -25.63 40.49
N ALA A 509 54.82 -24.94 41.60
CA ALA A 509 56.10 -25.11 42.27
C ALA A 509 56.26 -26.50 42.88
N ARG A 510 55.18 -27.05 43.50
CA ARG A 510 55.20 -28.42 44.07
C ARG A 510 55.45 -29.46 42.97
N ILE A 511 54.87 -29.27 41.76
CA ILE A 511 55.04 -30.15 40.60
C ILE A 511 56.48 -30.05 40.06
N VAL A 512 56.95 -28.81 39.82
CA VAL A 512 58.32 -28.57 39.32
C VAL A 512 59.37 -29.13 40.26
N ALA A 513 59.19 -29.00 41.60
CA ALA A 513 60.09 -29.53 42.58
C ALA A 513 60.34 -31.07 42.47
N ILE A 514 59.26 -31.83 42.21
CA ILE A 514 59.37 -33.27 42.02
C ILE A 514 60.04 -33.58 40.67
N ALA A 515 59.59 -32.87 39.61
CA ALA A 515 60.12 -33.06 38.25
C ALA A 515 61.64 -32.75 38.19
N ASP A 516 62.06 -31.63 38.79
CA ASP A 516 63.49 -31.25 38.90
C ASP A 516 64.28 -32.30 39.69
N THR A 517 63.80 -32.70 40.86
CA THR A 517 64.48 -33.73 41.66
C THR A 517 64.55 -35.05 40.92
N PHE A 518 63.52 -35.49 40.20
CA PHE A 518 63.49 -36.67 39.42
C PHE A 518 64.53 -36.62 38.27
N ASP A 519 64.59 -35.49 37.54
CA ASP A 519 65.61 -35.29 36.49
C ASP A 519 66.99 -35.30 37.06
N ALA A 520 67.24 -34.64 38.20
CA ALA A 520 68.52 -34.58 38.88
C ALA A 520 69.04 -35.99 39.28
N MET A 521 68.13 -36.88 39.69
CA MET A 521 68.52 -38.26 40.12
C MET A 521 68.61 -39.26 38.94
N THR A 522 67.91 -39.05 37.88
CA THR A 522 67.85 -39.95 36.70
C THR A 522 68.79 -39.57 35.57
N THR A 523 69.53 -38.45 35.70
CA THR A 523 70.47 -37.97 34.68
C THR A 523 71.91 -38.10 35.23
N ASN A 524 72.82 -38.49 34.36
CA ASN A 524 74.27 -38.58 34.70
C ASN A 524 74.81 -37.16 35.00
N ARG A 525 75.38 -37.00 36.19
CA ARG A 525 76.14 -35.82 36.63
C ARG A 525 77.59 -36.17 36.93
N PRO A 526 78.54 -35.27 36.88
CA PRO A 526 79.95 -35.56 37.05
C PRO A 526 80.31 -36.33 38.34
N TYR A 527 79.49 -36.13 39.36
CA TYR A 527 79.72 -36.79 40.68
C TYR A 527 78.69 -37.88 40.98
N GLN A 528 77.73 -38.13 40.09
CA GLN A 528 76.67 -39.08 40.35
C GLN A 528 76.22 -39.73 39.05
N LYS A 529 76.34 -41.04 38.98
CA LYS A 529 75.70 -41.83 37.88
C LYS A 529 74.18 -41.79 38.02
N ALA A 530 73.44 -41.77 36.91
CA ALA A 530 72.01 -41.90 36.87
C ALA A 530 71.56 -43.09 37.71
N MET A 531 70.59 -42.85 38.59
CA MET A 531 70.01 -43.92 39.40
C MET A 531 68.89 -44.60 38.62
N GLU A 532 68.59 -45.85 38.96
CA GLU A 532 67.51 -46.61 38.39
C GLU A 532 66.15 -46.00 38.74
N ILE A 533 65.26 -45.97 37.76
CA ILE A 533 63.93 -45.30 37.92
C ILE A 533 63.17 -45.87 39.10
N SER A 534 63.14 -47.18 39.28
CA SER A 534 62.51 -47.88 40.41
C SER A 534 63.01 -47.35 41.74
N TYR A 535 64.32 -47.20 41.89
CA TYR A 535 64.94 -46.63 43.09
C TYR A 535 64.50 -45.12 43.29
N VAL A 536 64.54 -44.31 42.22
CA VAL A 536 64.20 -42.88 42.32
C VAL A 536 62.73 -42.72 42.68
N VAL A 537 61.81 -43.51 42.11
CA VAL A 537 60.40 -43.47 42.49
C VAL A 537 60.19 -43.79 43.97
N GLU A 538 60.81 -44.84 44.51
CA GLU A 538 60.68 -45.15 45.94
C GLU A 538 61.33 -44.06 46.80
N LYS A 539 62.40 -43.44 46.36
CA LYS A 539 63.05 -42.32 47.05
C LYS A 539 62.15 -41.09 47.10
N VAL A 540 61.51 -40.70 45.96
CA VAL A 540 60.52 -39.63 45.90
C VAL A 540 59.34 -39.94 46.80
N LYS A 541 58.82 -41.15 46.81
CA LYS A 541 57.76 -41.58 47.75
C LYS A 541 58.19 -41.38 49.21
N SER A 542 59.46 -41.74 49.58
CA SER A 542 59.90 -41.54 50.94
C SER A 542 60.00 -40.06 51.40
N PHE A 543 59.95 -39.14 50.48
CA PHE A 543 59.95 -37.70 50.74
C PHE A 543 58.53 -37.13 50.79
N ALA A 544 57.46 -37.89 50.60
CA ALA A 544 56.08 -37.44 50.73
C ALA A 544 55.79 -36.92 52.14
N GLY A 545 55.09 -35.81 52.25
CA GLY A 545 54.79 -35.16 53.54
C GLY A 545 55.95 -34.46 54.20
N SER A 546 57.17 -34.66 53.74
CA SER A 546 58.38 -33.95 54.22
C SER A 546 58.89 -32.93 53.20
N ARG A 547 59.44 -33.39 52.11
CA ARG A 547 59.94 -32.51 51.04
C ARG A 547 58.90 -32.20 49.98
N PHE A 548 58.01 -33.16 49.67
CA PHE A 548 57.02 -33.05 48.58
C PHE A 548 55.58 -33.20 49.07
N ASP A 549 54.67 -32.52 48.37
CA ASP A 549 53.24 -32.71 48.56
C ASP A 549 52.83 -34.16 48.24
N PRO A 550 52.21 -34.88 49.19
CA PRO A 550 51.80 -36.26 48.99
C PRO A 550 50.91 -36.45 47.76
N ARG A 551 50.01 -35.48 47.47
CA ARG A 551 49.12 -35.53 46.30
C ARG A 551 49.89 -35.47 44.99
N VAL A 552 50.95 -34.66 44.92
CA VAL A 552 51.78 -34.50 43.73
C VAL A 552 52.66 -35.73 43.56
N VAL A 553 53.16 -36.30 44.68
CA VAL A 553 53.89 -37.57 44.66
C VAL A 553 53.04 -38.69 44.13
N ASP A 554 51.78 -38.83 44.55
CA ASP A 554 50.87 -39.84 44.03
C ASP A 554 50.64 -39.66 42.52
N ALA A 555 50.42 -38.43 42.05
CA ALA A 555 50.26 -38.10 40.62
C ALA A 555 51.55 -38.43 39.83
N PHE A 556 52.72 -38.14 40.36
CA PHE A 556 54.00 -38.51 39.76
C PHE A 556 54.15 -40.05 39.62
N VAL A 557 53.86 -40.79 40.70
CA VAL A 557 53.91 -42.28 40.67
C VAL A 557 52.92 -42.84 39.64
N GLN A 558 51.75 -42.28 39.51
CA GLN A 558 50.79 -42.68 38.46
C GLN A 558 51.30 -42.34 37.06
N ALA A 559 51.93 -41.17 36.87
CA ALA A 559 52.51 -40.76 35.59
C ALA A 559 53.63 -41.73 35.16
N VAL A 560 54.49 -42.17 36.08
CA VAL A 560 55.53 -43.15 35.83
C VAL A 560 54.93 -44.53 35.50
N LYS A 561 53.96 -45.00 36.29
CA LYS A 561 53.28 -46.30 36.05
C LYS A 561 52.54 -46.34 34.72
N ARG A 562 52.00 -45.27 34.25
CA ARG A 562 51.32 -45.17 32.95
C ARG A 562 52.26 -45.05 31.75
N GLY A 563 53.58 -44.85 32.02
CA GLY A 563 54.52 -44.55 30.97
C GLY A 563 54.47 -43.18 30.38
N ASP A 564 53.74 -42.23 31.05
CA ASP A 564 53.71 -40.81 30.64
C ASP A 564 55.07 -40.12 30.85
N ILE A 565 55.90 -40.63 31.77
CA ILE A 565 57.26 -40.17 32.04
C ILE A 565 58.23 -41.16 31.41
N VAL A 566 58.92 -40.76 30.33
CA VAL A 566 59.88 -41.57 29.57
C VAL A 566 61.29 -40.94 29.66
N ILE A 567 62.32 -41.72 29.97
CA ILE A 567 63.71 -41.28 29.96
C ILE A 567 64.38 -41.68 28.63
N GLU A 568 64.95 -40.73 27.92
CA GLU A 568 65.49 -40.91 26.54
C GLU A 568 66.56 -41.95 26.38
N GLU A 569 67.25 -42.36 27.42
CA GLU A 569 68.28 -43.45 27.33
C GLU A 569 67.66 -44.86 27.08
N GLN A 570 66.39 -45.05 27.48
CA GLN A 570 65.70 -46.35 27.21
C GLN A 570 65.22 -46.49 25.77
N VAL A 571 65.06 -45.39 25.02
CA VAL A 571 64.60 -45.41 23.61
C VAL A 571 65.81 -45.76 22.65
N ARG A 572 67.06 -45.41 23.03
CA ARG A 572 68.25 -45.72 22.21
C ARG A 572 68.81 -47.14 22.40
N GLY A 573 68.33 -47.85 23.41
CA GLY A 573 68.73 -49.26 23.66
C GLY A 573 67.74 -50.31 23.09
N ALA A 574 66.57 -49.82 22.53
CA ALA A 574 65.55 -50.71 21.99
C ALA A 574 65.35 -50.55 20.46
N ALA A 575 66.23 -49.81 19.76
CA ALA A 575 66.22 -49.65 18.30
C ALA A 575 67.39 -50.34 17.63
#